data_27c7f49d7e5b1afc78d35c7f47aa8656
#
_entry.id   27c7f49d7e5b1afc78d35c7f47aa8656
#
_cell.length_a   1.000
_cell.length_b   1.000
_cell.length_c   1.000
_cell.angle_alpha   90.00
_cell.angle_beta   90.00
_cell.angle_gamma   90.00
#
_symmetry.space_group_name_H-M   'P 1'
#
loop_
_entity.id
_entity.type
_entity.pdbx_description
1 polymer ?
#
loop_
_entity_poly.entity_id
_entity_poly.type
_entity_poly.pdbx_seq_one_letter_code
_entity_poly.pdbx_strand_id
1 'polypeptide(L)'
;ASPMDYQIFSQDIPWQAQALSLMREITAAQEKASDVELVNSYLIQKIWHILYQNTDVEHMGKKENYSASSQARLQLMMQYIHQDFAYNISLSDIADQAKVSKSTALNLFQRYLGISPVTYLINYRLQEAAKLLASTEKKVTVISKDTGFDSVDYFCKAFKKYYKLTPTEYRKKAQ
;
A
#
# COMPACT_ATOMS: atom_id res chain seq x y z
N ALA A 1 0.08 -22.64 8.54
CA ALA A 1 0.93 -21.53 8.05
C ALA A 1 1.13 -21.77 6.56
N SER A 2 0.46 -21.00 5.71
CA SER A 2 0.77 -20.99 4.29
C SER A 2 2.16 -20.40 4.10
N PRO A 3 3.05 -21.02 3.33
CA PRO A 3 4.32 -20.38 3.00
C PRO A 3 4.00 -19.08 2.26
N MET A 4 4.51 -17.97 2.75
CA MET A 4 4.54 -16.75 1.97
C MET A 4 5.36 -17.07 0.71
N ASP A 5 4.78 -16.91 -0.48
CA ASP A 5 5.47 -17.03 -1.75
C ASP A 5 6.38 -15.79 -1.91
N TYR A 6 7.47 -15.74 -1.16
CA TYR A 6 8.55 -14.79 -1.41
C TYR A 6 9.73 -15.54 -2.01
N GLN A 7 10.30 -14.96 -3.03
CA GLN A 7 11.47 -15.50 -3.67
C GLN A 7 12.71 -14.81 -3.09
N ILE A 8 13.57 -15.59 -2.41
CA ILE A 8 14.86 -15.09 -1.93
C ILE A 8 15.84 -15.16 -3.09
N PHE A 9 16.41 -14.02 -3.46
CA PHE A 9 17.44 -13.95 -4.47
C PHE A 9 18.80 -14.37 -3.89
N SER A 10 19.47 -15.33 -4.54
CA SER A 10 20.81 -15.79 -4.16
C SER A 10 21.86 -15.27 -5.15
N GLN A 11 23.04 -14.97 -4.63
CA GLN A 11 24.20 -14.61 -5.49
C GLN A 11 24.80 -15.83 -6.20
N ASP A 12 24.47 -17.03 -5.77
CA ASP A 12 24.98 -18.28 -6.36
C ASP A 12 24.28 -18.64 -7.69
N ILE A 13 23.14 -18.01 -7.96
CA ILE A 13 22.39 -18.20 -9.19
C ILE A 13 22.67 -17.03 -10.14
N PRO A 14 23.29 -17.26 -11.33
CA PRO A 14 23.81 -16.21 -12.19
C PRO A 14 22.79 -15.09 -12.54
N TRP A 15 21.57 -15.45 -12.92
CA TRP A 15 20.57 -14.45 -13.28
C TRP A 15 20.06 -13.65 -12.07
N GLN A 16 20.01 -14.27 -10.88
CA GLN A 16 19.62 -13.59 -9.63
C GLN A 16 20.72 -12.64 -9.18
N ALA A 17 21.98 -13.05 -9.29
CA ALA A 17 23.14 -12.18 -9.04
C ALA A 17 23.12 -10.94 -9.95
N GLN A 18 22.77 -11.14 -11.24
CA GLN A 18 22.64 -10.04 -12.20
C GLN A 18 21.49 -9.09 -11.83
N ALA A 19 20.33 -9.59 -11.45
CA ALA A 19 19.20 -8.78 -10.98
C ALA A 19 19.55 -7.98 -9.71
N LEU A 20 20.23 -8.61 -8.74
CA LEU A 20 20.71 -7.95 -7.52
C LEU A 20 21.75 -6.85 -7.82
N SER A 21 22.64 -7.06 -8.81
CA SER A 21 23.58 -6.03 -9.25
C SER A 21 22.88 -4.80 -9.81
N LEU A 22 21.87 -5.00 -10.68
CA LEU A 22 21.09 -3.91 -11.25
C LEU A 22 20.29 -3.15 -10.17
N MET A 23 19.77 -3.84 -9.16
CA MET A 23 19.11 -3.19 -8.01
C MET A 23 20.06 -2.30 -7.21
N ARG A 24 21.32 -2.73 -7.04
CA ARG A 24 22.36 -1.90 -6.39
C ARG A 24 22.73 -0.70 -7.24
N GLU A 25 22.76 -0.84 -8.58
CA GLU A 25 23.01 0.29 -9.49
C GLU A 25 21.92 1.35 -9.40
N ILE A 26 20.65 0.97 -9.24
CA ILE A 26 19.53 1.91 -9.00
C ILE A 26 19.78 2.71 -7.73
N THR A 27 20.21 2.04 -6.65
CA THR A 27 20.48 2.71 -5.36
C THR A 27 21.66 3.67 -5.45
N ALA A 28 22.71 3.29 -6.19
CA ALA A 28 23.89 4.12 -6.39
C ALA A 28 23.64 5.31 -7.34
N ALA A 29 22.75 5.17 -8.31
CA ALA A 29 22.38 6.23 -9.25
C ALA A 29 21.59 7.36 -8.58
N GLN A 30 20.85 7.09 -7.50
CA GLN A 30 20.11 8.10 -6.74
C GLN A 30 21.01 9.18 -6.11
N GLU A 31 22.30 8.88 -5.94
CA GLU A 31 23.25 9.83 -5.32
C GLU A 31 24.00 10.72 -6.32
N LYS A 32 23.96 10.47 -7.63
CA LYS A 32 24.96 11.06 -8.54
C LYS A 32 24.49 11.60 -9.90
N ALA A 33 23.23 11.50 -10.31
CA ALA A 33 22.86 11.80 -11.70
C ALA A 33 21.78 12.88 -11.86
N SER A 34 21.97 13.77 -12.83
CA SER A 34 20.97 14.72 -13.31
C SER A 34 19.78 14.06 -14.05
N ASP A 35 19.96 12.82 -14.55
CA ASP A 35 18.98 12.07 -15.33
C ASP A 35 18.53 10.78 -14.64
N VAL A 36 18.36 10.84 -13.31
CA VAL A 36 18.03 9.68 -12.45
C VAL A 36 16.79 8.91 -12.92
N GLU A 37 15.76 9.59 -13.42
CA GLU A 37 14.53 8.95 -13.87
C GLU A 37 14.72 8.07 -15.11
N LEU A 38 15.50 8.54 -16.08
CA LEU A 38 15.78 7.78 -17.31
C LEU A 38 16.65 6.56 -17.03
N VAL A 39 17.70 6.71 -16.21
CA VAL A 39 18.58 5.63 -15.79
C VAL A 39 17.81 4.58 -15.00
N ASN A 40 16.99 4.99 -14.05
CA ASN A 40 16.17 4.09 -13.25
C ASN A 40 15.15 3.33 -14.11
N SER A 41 14.49 4.00 -15.05
CA SER A 41 13.53 3.37 -15.97
C SER A 41 14.22 2.28 -16.81
N TYR A 42 15.40 2.54 -17.33
CA TYR A 42 16.19 1.58 -18.09
C TYR A 42 16.64 0.37 -17.24
N LEU A 43 17.13 0.61 -16.03
CA LEU A 43 17.57 -0.45 -15.12
C LEU A 43 16.38 -1.32 -14.66
N ILE A 44 15.24 -0.72 -14.38
CA ILE A 44 14.01 -1.44 -14.05
C ILE A 44 13.55 -2.32 -15.20
N GLN A 45 13.57 -1.82 -16.45
CA GLN A 45 13.24 -2.63 -17.62
C GLN A 45 14.19 -3.83 -17.79
N LYS A 46 15.48 -3.66 -17.55
CA LYS A 46 16.45 -4.77 -17.57
C LYS A 46 16.15 -5.81 -16.49
N ILE A 47 15.84 -5.39 -15.27
CA ILE A 47 15.46 -6.30 -14.18
C ILE A 47 14.23 -7.10 -14.59
N TRP A 48 13.19 -6.43 -15.11
CA TRP A 48 11.98 -7.10 -15.59
C TRP A 48 12.28 -8.12 -16.69
N HIS A 49 13.14 -7.79 -17.63
CA HIS A 49 13.53 -8.70 -18.70
C HIS A 49 14.24 -9.96 -18.18
N ILE A 50 15.17 -9.79 -17.22
CA ILE A 50 15.87 -10.92 -16.58
C ILE A 50 14.87 -11.79 -15.80
N LEU A 51 13.97 -11.20 -15.04
CA LEU A 51 12.92 -11.92 -14.31
C LEU A 51 12.03 -12.72 -15.26
N TYR A 52 11.58 -12.08 -16.34
CA TYR A 52 10.69 -12.69 -17.33
C TYR A 52 11.35 -13.89 -18.03
N GLN A 53 12.63 -13.81 -18.36
CA GLN A 53 13.36 -14.91 -19.03
C GLN A 53 13.64 -16.10 -18.11
N ASN A 54 13.72 -15.88 -16.81
CA ASN A 54 14.17 -16.90 -15.84
C ASN A 54 13.06 -17.39 -14.89
N THR A 55 11.87 -16.86 -14.99
CA THR A 55 10.68 -17.38 -14.30
C THR A 55 9.91 -18.27 -15.26
N ASP A 56 9.58 -19.47 -14.80
CA ASP A 56 8.84 -20.48 -15.59
C ASP A 56 7.40 -20.00 -15.87
N VAL A 57 7.21 -19.41 -17.05
CA VAL A 57 5.96 -18.76 -17.49
C VAL A 57 4.82 -19.76 -17.63
N GLU A 58 5.08 -21.04 -17.84
CA GLU A 58 4.04 -22.06 -17.99
C GLU A 58 3.23 -22.35 -16.71
N HIS A 59 3.86 -22.19 -15.54
CA HIS A 59 3.14 -22.28 -14.26
C HIS A 59 2.49 -20.96 -13.83
N MET A 60 2.91 -19.83 -14.39
CA MET A 60 2.35 -18.50 -14.12
C MET A 60 1.03 -18.25 -14.88
N GLY A 61 0.86 -18.75 -16.09
CA GLY A 61 -0.28 -18.39 -16.94
C GLY A 61 -1.68 -18.70 -16.36
N LYS A 62 -1.82 -19.75 -15.53
CA LYS A 62 -3.06 -20.01 -14.78
C LYS A 62 -3.12 -19.23 -13.46
N LYS A 63 -1.97 -18.97 -12.81
CA LYS A 63 -1.87 -18.17 -11.58
C LYS A 63 -1.94 -16.68 -11.88
N GLU A 64 -1.40 -16.21 -13.02
CA GLU A 64 -1.44 -14.78 -13.43
C GLU A 64 -2.83 -14.27 -13.72
N ASN A 65 -3.69 -15.04 -14.41
CA ASN A 65 -5.07 -14.61 -14.64
C ASN A 65 -5.87 -14.50 -13.35
N TYR A 66 -5.61 -15.38 -12.38
CA TYR A 66 -6.19 -15.29 -11.03
C TYR A 66 -5.57 -14.13 -10.24
N SER A 67 -4.27 -13.91 -10.36
CA SER A 67 -3.55 -12.82 -9.70
C SER A 67 -3.97 -11.45 -10.27
N ALA A 68 -4.01 -11.27 -11.59
CA ALA A 68 -4.43 -10.03 -12.23
C ALA A 68 -5.89 -9.67 -11.90
N SER A 69 -6.80 -10.65 -11.93
CA SER A 69 -8.18 -10.45 -11.51
C SER A 69 -8.29 -10.10 -10.02
N SER A 70 -7.47 -10.72 -9.17
CA SER A 70 -7.45 -10.46 -7.73
C SER A 70 -6.88 -9.07 -7.41
N GLN A 71 -5.84 -8.65 -8.11
CA GLN A 71 -5.27 -7.31 -7.98
C GLN A 71 -6.23 -6.23 -8.47
N ALA A 72 -6.91 -6.44 -9.60
CA ALA A 72 -7.94 -5.53 -10.09
C ALA A 72 -9.09 -5.36 -9.08
N ARG A 73 -9.55 -6.44 -8.47
CA ARG A 73 -10.57 -6.40 -7.41
C ARG A 73 -10.09 -5.65 -6.18
N LEU A 74 -8.85 -5.88 -5.75
CA LEU A 74 -8.26 -5.13 -4.64
C LEU A 74 -8.18 -3.64 -4.95
N GLN A 75 -7.75 -3.27 -6.17
CA GLN A 75 -7.69 -1.87 -6.60
C GLN A 75 -9.06 -1.18 -6.57
N LEU A 76 -10.12 -1.84 -7.06
CA LEU A 76 -11.49 -1.30 -6.98
C LEU A 76 -11.92 -1.03 -5.55
N MET A 77 -11.65 -1.96 -4.63
CA MET A 77 -11.96 -1.79 -3.21
C MET A 77 -11.16 -0.64 -2.57
N MET A 78 -9.87 -0.53 -2.89
CA MET A 78 -9.02 0.55 -2.40
C MET A 78 -9.47 1.91 -2.95
N GLN A 79 -9.79 1.98 -4.24
CA GLN A 79 -10.30 3.20 -4.88
C GLN A 79 -11.59 3.67 -4.20
N TYR A 80 -12.52 2.77 -3.93
CA TYR A 80 -13.74 3.10 -3.19
C TYR A 80 -13.44 3.67 -1.81
N ILE A 81 -12.53 3.03 -1.06
CA ILE A 81 -12.10 3.54 0.25
C ILE A 81 -11.54 4.95 0.12
N HIS A 82 -10.71 5.23 -0.90
CA HIS A 82 -10.10 6.54 -1.10
C HIS A 82 -11.13 7.62 -1.49
N GLN A 83 -12.21 7.26 -2.18
CA GLN A 83 -13.26 8.19 -2.57
C GLN A 83 -14.23 8.50 -1.42
N ASP A 84 -14.58 7.47 -0.66
CA ASP A 84 -15.68 7.54 0.31
C ASP A 84 -15.24 7.39 1.78
N PHE A 85 -13.93 7.50 2.08
CA PHE A 85 -13.38 7.30 3.43
C PHE A 85 -14.03 8.16 4.52
N ALA A 86 -14.51 9.36 4.17
CA ALA A 86 -15.14 10.27 5.11
C ALA A 86 -16.56 9.84 5.53
N TYR A 87 -17.18 8.96 4.74
CA TYR A 87 -18.51 8.43 5.02
C TYR A 87 -18.45 7.15 5.85
N ASN A 88 -19.59 6.77 6.43
CA ASN A 88 -19.70 5.51 7.19
C ASN A 88 -19.82 4.33 6.21
N ILE A 89 -18.67 3.83 5.75
CA ILE A 89 -18.59 2.67 4.85
C ILE A 89 -18.27 1.40 5.64
N SER A 90 -19.00 0.33 5.31
CA SER A 90 -18.82 -0.99 5.93
C SER A 90 -17.95 -1.92 5.10
N LEU A 91 -17.53 -3.04 5.71
CA LEU A 91 -16.85 -4.12 4.98
C LEU A 91 -17.70 -4.66 3.82
N SER A 92 -19.04 -4.63 3.96
CA SER A 92 -19.94 -5.04 2.89
C SER A 92 -19.82 -4.11 1.70
N ASP A 93 -19.92 -2.80 1.94
CA ASP A 93 -19.84 -1.78 0.90
C ASP A 93 -18.53 -1.88 0.12
N ILE A 94 -17.42 -2.11 0.84
CA ILE A 94 -16.09 -2.31 0.23
C ILE A 94 -16.07 -3.58 -0.65
N ALA A 95 -16.60 -4.69 -0.17
CA ALA A 95 -16.61 -5.96 -0.91
C ALA A 95 -17.50 -5.89 -2.17
N ASP A 96 -18.64 -5.19 -2.06
CA ASP A 96 -19.61 -5.03 -3.13
C ASP A 96 -19.04 -4.27 -4.34
N GLN A 97 -18.10 -3.35 -4.13
CA GLN A 97 -17.42 -2.62 -5.22
C GLN A 97 -16.66 -3.55 -6.18
N ALA A 98 -16.12 -4.62 -5.65
CA ALA A 98 -15.41 -5.64 -6.44
C ALA A 98 -16.29 -6.87 -6.76
N LYS A 99 -17.58 -6.84 -6.41
CA LYS A 99 -18.52 -7.95 -6.57
C LYS A 99 -17.99 -9.25 -5.94
N VAL A 100 -17.48 -9.15 -4.73
CA VAL A 100 -16.93 -10.29 -3.96
C VAL A 100 -17.59 -10.43 -2.61
N SER A 101 -17.47 -11.61 -2.00
CA SER A 101 -17.89 -11.81 -0.61
C SER A 101 -16.98 -11.08 0.37
N LYS A 102 -17.49 -10.78 1.58
CA LYS A 102 -16.69 -10.22 2.68
C LYS A 102 -15.44 -11.05 2.99
N SER A 103 -15.56 -12.38 2.96
CA SER A 103 -14.43 -13.29 3.17
C SER A 103 -13.38 -13.14 2.08
N THR A 104 -13.80 -13.01 0.82
CA THR A 104 -12.88 -12.79 -0.30
C THR A 104 -12.18 -11.44 -0.16
N ALA A 105 -12.90 -10.37 0.19
CA ALA A 105 -12.30 -9.05 0.44
C ALA A 105 -11.25 -9.10 1.58
N LEU A 106 -11.58 -9.75 2.70
CA LEU A 106 -10.63 -9.96 3.81
C LEU A 106 -9.37 -10.71 3.34
N ASN A 107 -9.55 -11.80 2.59
CA ASN A 107 -8.43 -12.61 2.08
C ASN A 107 -7.55 -11.82 1.10
N LEU A 108 -8.14 -11.02 0.21
CA LEU A 108 -7.39 -10.18 -0.73
C LEU A 108 -6.56 -9.12 0.01
N PHE A 109 -7.15 -8.37 0.93
CA PHE A 109 -6.43 -7.38 1.72
C PHE A 109 -5.34 -8.03 2.57
N GLN A 110 -5.64 -9.14 3.25
CA GLN A 110 -4.65 -9.84 4.06
C GLN A 110 -3.50 -10.38 3.22
N ARG A 111 -3.79 -10.96 2.04
CA ARG A 111 -2.77 -11.53 1.15
C ARG A 111 -1.84 -10.50 0.56
N TYR A 112 -2.39 -9.37 0.07
CA TYR A 112 -1.60 -8.37 -0.66
C TYR A 112 -1.07 -7.23 0.20
N LEU A 113 -1.77 -6.89 1.31
CA LEU A 113 -1.43 -5.74 2.16
C LEU A 113 -1.10 -6.13 3.61
N GLY A 114 -1.31 -7.39 4.00
CA GLY A 114 -1.07 -7.86 5.36
C GLY A 114 -2.02 -7.32 6.43
N ILE A 115 -3.09 -6.61 6.03
CA ILE A 115 -4.05 -5.98 6.95
C ILE A 115 -5.48 -6.20 6.46
N SER A 116 -6.48 -5.94 7.32
CA SER A 116 -7.89 -6.03 6.93
C SER A 116 -8.35 -4.78 6.17
N PRO A 117 -9.44 -4.85 5.36
CA PRO A 117 -10.04 -3.68 4.71
C PRO A 117 -10.42 -2.57 5.70
N VAL A 118 -10.95 -2.93 6.85
CA VAL A 118 -11.30 -1.96 7.91
C VAL A 118 -10.05 -1.29 8.50
N THR A 119 -9.00 -2.06 8.72
CA THR A 119 -7.71 -1.50 9.17
C THR A 119 -7.12 -0.56 8.12
N TYR A 120 -7.23 -0.92 6.84
CA TYR A 120 -6.80 -0.08 5.73
C TYR A 120 -7.56 1.25 5.70
N LEU A 121 -8.90 1.20 5.83
CA LEU A 121 -9.75 2.40 5.91
C LEU A 121 -9.34 3.30 7.08
N ILE A 122 -9.16 2.74 8.28
CA ILE A 122 -8.75 3.50 9.46
C ILE A 122 -7.38 4.16 9.22
N ASN A 123 -6.42 3.43 8.69
CA ASN A 123 -5.09 3.97 8.39
C ASN A 123 -5.16 5.11 7.37
N TYR A 124 -5.97 4.97 6.33
CA TYR A 124 -6.18 6.01 5.31
C TYR A 124 -6.80 7.27 5.92
N ARG A 125 -7.85 7.13 6.74
CA ARG A 125 -8.45 8.24 7.49
C ARG A 125 -7.44 8.99 8.35
N LEU A 126 -6.55 8.26 9.04
CA LEU A 126 -5.49 8.85 9.85
C LEU A 126 -4.47 9.62 9.01
N GLN A 127 -4.14 9.13 7.82
CA GLN A 127 -3.24 9.83 6.89
C GLN A 127 -3.87 11.13 6.38
N GLU A 128 -5.14 11.11 6.00
CA GLU A 128 -5.85 12.32 5.60
C GLU A 128 -5.98 13.32 6.76
N ALA A 129 -6.26 12.83 7.99
CA ALA A 129 -6.25 13.67 9.18
C ALA A 129 -4.89 14.31 9.46
N ALA A 130 -3.80 13.59 9.24
CA ALA A 130 -2.43 14.12 9.40
C ALA A 130 -2.14 15.25 8.41
N LYS A 131 -2.60 15.13 7.16
CA LYS A 131 -2.51 16.21 6.16
C LYS A 131 -3.26 17.45 6.62
N LEU A 132 -4.50 17.29 7.09
CA LEU A 132 -5.32 18.40 7.59
C LEU A 132 -4.73 19.05 8.85
N LEU A 133 -4.14 18.25 9.75
CA LEU A 133 -3.46 18.79 10.94
C LEU A 133 -2.23 19.63 10.58
N ALA A 134 -1.48 19.26 9.55
CA ALA A 134 -0.30 19.96 9.10
C ALA A 134 -0.63 21.24 8.30
N SER A 135 -1.74 21.23 7.52
CA SER A 135 -2.05 22.27 6.55
C SER A 135 -3.16 23.23 6.98
N THR A 136 -3.84 23.00 8.12
CA THR A 136 -4.98 23.81 8.55
C THR A 136 -5.01 24.05 10.06
N GLU A 137 -5.68 25.14 10.47
CA GLU A 137 -5.96 25.47 11.88
C GLU A 137 -7.30 24.85 12.39
N LYS A 138 -7.91 23.92 11.62
CA LYS A 138 -9.15 23.26 12.03
C LYS A 138 -8.99 22.60 13.40
N LYS A 139 -10.02 22.67 14.24
CA LYS A 139 -10.04 21.96 15.52
C LYS A 139 -9.90 20.45 15.33
N VAL A 140 -9.21 19.77 16.22
CA VAL A 140 -9.02 18.31 16.20
C VAL A 140 -10.38 17.57 16.11
N THR A 141 -11.40 18.08 16.80
CA THR A 141 -12.76 17.54 16.75
C THR A 141 -13.40 17.65 15.37
N VAL A 142 -13.12 18.71 14.64
CA VAL A 142 -13.63 18.91 13.27
C VAL A 142 -12.88 17.97 12.32
N ILE A 143 -11.54 17.90 12.41
CA ILE A 143 -10.73 17.00 11.58
C ILE A 143 -11.14 15.53 11.77
N SER A 144 -11.40 15.13 13.03
CA SER A 144 -11.89 13.78 13.32
C SER A 144 -13.19 13.47 12.55
N LYS A 145 -14.16 14.40 12.55
CA LYS A 145 -15.42 14.24 11.81
C LYS A 145 -15.22 14.29 10.30
N ASP A 146 -14.45 15.26 9.80
CA ASP A 146 -14.17 15.43 8.37
C ASP A 146 -13.47 14.20 7.78
N THR A 147 -12.78 13.41 8.61
CA THR A 147 -12.09 12.18 8.20
C THR A 147 -12.85 10.89 8.55
N GLY A 148 -14.13 11.01 8.90
CA GLY A 148 -15.05 9.87 9.05
C GLY A 148 -14.95 9.12 10.38
N PHE A 149 -14.43 9.74 11.44
CA PHE A 149 -14.47 9.15 12.78
C PHE A 149 -15.70 9.62 13.56
N ASP A 150 -16.51 8.70 14.03
CA ASP A 150 -17.69 8.99 14.85
C ASP A 150 -17.32 9.45 16.27
N SER A 151 -16.20 8.97 16.80
CA SER A 151 -15.71 9.29 18.13
C SER A 151 -14.33 9.94 18.08
N VAL A 152 -14.26 11.15 18.63
CA VAL A 152 -13.00 11.90 18.78
C VAL A 152 -12.00 11.17 19.69
N ASP A 153 -12.51 10.52 20.75
CA ASP A 153 -11.66 9.75 21.66
C ASP A 153 -11.02 8.55 20.98
N TYR A 154 -11.82 7.84 20.17
CA TYR A 154 -11.29 6.74 19.36
C TYR A 154 -10.27 7.25 18.33
N PHE A 155 -10.57 8.35 17.64
CA PHE A 155 -9.64 9.01 16.72
C PHE A 155 -8.31 9.33 17.41
N CYS A 156 -8.32 10.02 18.56
CA CYS A 156 -7.11 10.39 19.28
C CYS A 156 -6.26 9.18 19.67
N LYS A 157 -6.91 8.11 20.17
CA LYS A 157 -6.23 6.85 20.51
C LYS A 157 -5.63 6.17 19.28
N ALA A 158 -6.38 6.06 18.20
CA ALA A 158 -5.93 5.46 16.93
C ALA A 158 -4.77 6.27 16.32
N PHE A 159 -4.88 7.60 16.30
CA PHE A 159 -3.86 8.50 15.79
C PHE A 159 -2.55 8.35 16.58
N LYS A 160 -2.61 8.39 17.92
CA LYS A 160 -1.44 8.18 18.78
C LYS A 160 -0.82 6.80 18.59
N LYS A 161 -1.64 5.76 18.40
CA LYS A 161 -1.14 4.40 18.12
C LYS A 161 -0.38 4.35 16.79
N TYR A 162 -0.87 5.03 15.75
CA TYR A 162 -0.30 5.01 14.41
C TYR A 162 0.94 5.91 14.28
N TYR A 163 0.84 7.18 14.69
CA TYR A 163 1.91 8.17 14.54
C TYR A 163 2.83 8.30 15.77
N LYS A 164 2.54 7.63 16.89
CA LYS A 164 3.24 7.74 18.18
C LYS A 164 3.16 9.13 18.82
N LEU A 165 2.37 10.03 18.27
CA LEU A 165 2.09 11.39 18.72
C LEU A 165 0.58 11.58 18.80
N THR A 166 0.12 12.41 19.74
CA THR A 166 -1.28 12.89 19.72
C THR A 166 -1.49 13.83 18.52
N PRO A 167 -2.74 14.02 18.06
CA PRO A 167 -3.03 14.97 16.98
C PRO A 167 -2.48 16.38 17.24
N THR A 168 -2.57 16.85 18.48
CA THR A 168 -2.07 18.19 18.88
C THR A 168 -0.53 18.27 18.86
N GLU A 169 0.14 17.22 19.34
CA GLU A 169 1.61 17.14 19.27
C GLU A 169 2.10 17.04 17.81
N TYR A 170 1.37 16.27 16.99
CA TYR A 170 1.68 16.13 15.56
C TYR A 170 1.60 17.49 14.85
N ARG A 171 0.53 18.28 15.08
CA ARG A 171 0.37 19.62 14.53
C ARG A 171 1.54 20.52 14.90
N LYS A 172 1.90 20.61 16.19
CA LYS A 172 3.01 21.43 16.67
C LYS A 172 4.37 21.09 16.06
N LYS A 173 4.54 19.82 15.65
CA LYS A 173 5.79 19.36 15.02
C LYS A 173 5.81 19.62 13.52
N ALA A 174 4.65 19.68 12.88
CA ALA A 174 4.51 19.85 11.44
C ALA A 174 4.47 21.31 10.98
N GLN A 175 4.21 22.23 11.90
CA GLN A 175 4.27 23.69 11.75
C GLN A 175 5.59 24.23 12.29
#